data_a7c819d454c2b6aebb7d2ff49727becb
#
_entry.id   a7c819d454c2b6aebb7d2ff49727becb
#
_cell.length_a   1.000
_cell.length_b   1.000
_cell.length_c   1.000
_cell.angle_alpha   90.00
_cell.angle_beta   90.00
_cell.angle_gamma   90.00
#
_symmetry.space_group_name_H-M   'P 1'
#
loop_
_entity.id
_entity.type
_entity.pdbx_description
1 polymer ?
#
loop_
_entity_poly.entity_id
_entity_poly.type
_entity_poly.pdbx_seq_one_letter_code
_entity_poly.pdbx_strand_id
1 'polypeptide(L)'
;VSSTLKAALQYLVILLVTAGLIWFSLRGLTVSEGEDKFDFLLKTWNAANKSWLIFMAVVVMISHIIRTERWRMLIEPVAPKPKLGDGFLSLMVGYIVNLVIPRGGEVSRCYNLYKLDKTPVEISFGTVVVERIVDVVCLLSLIIIAFVVEYDKLMAFISTLPIGTSDGNSKLKTLGIIAGCGLIVLILIIVVFTKNKKLNAWTKKTWLGFREGLLSIFKLKRKGLFIVYSLLIWALYFVMSYAVIQAFEETRFLGLSAVLSLFAIGSIAMAAPLPGGTGSYHVLVPQGLVFLYHVPMADAVAFTFIFHGWQTAIMIVGGAISLVVTSILVRKKTDPS
;
A
#
# COMPACT_ATOMS: atom_id res chain seq x y z
N VAL A 1 -28.59 -14.93 1.69
CA VAL A 1 -27.44 -14.85 0.77
C VAL A 1 -26.26 -15.45 1.50
N SER A 2 -25.65 -16.54 0.96
CA SER A 2 -24.52 -17.24 1.60
C SER A 2 -23.33 -16.28 1.76
N SER A 3 -22.50 -16.49 2.81
CA SER A 3 -21.31 -15.67 3.06
C SER A 3 -20.34 -15.67 1.85
N THR A 4 -20.25 -16.77 1.13
CA THR A 4 -19.51 -16.93 -0.11
C THR A 4 -20.04 -16.05 -1.24
N LEU A 5 -21.36 -15.94 -1.39
CA LEU A 5 -21.96 -15.11 -2.44
C LEU A 5 -21.77 -13.61 -2.16
N LYS A 6 -21.85 -13.19 -0.88
CA LYS A 6 -21.54 -11.79 -0.47
C LYS A 6 -20.07 -11.45 -0.76
N ALA A 7 -19.14 -12.34 -0.42
CA ALA A 7 -17.73 -12.14 -0.70
C ALA A 7 -17.47 -12.08 -2.21
N ALA A 8 -18.03 -12.99 -3.00
CA ALA A 8 -17.91 -12.98 -4.45
C ALA A 8 -18.46 -11.68 -5.06
N LEU A 9 -19.62 -11.19 -4.58
CA LEU A 9 -20.21 -9.93 -5.04
C LEU A 9 -19.32 -8.72 -4.71
N GLN A 10 -18.74 -8.69 -3.51
CA GLN A 10 -17.80 -7.64 -3.11
C GLN A 10 -16.54 -7.62 -4.00
N TYR A 11 -15.96 -8.79 -4.30
CA TYR A 11 -14.82 -8.88 -5.22
C TYR A 11 -15.20 -8.44 -6.63
N LEU A 12 -16.38 -8.85 -7.12
CA LEU A 12 -16.86 -8.42 -8.45
C LEU A 12 -17.00 -6.89 -8.51
N VAL A 13 -17.61 -6.26 -7.49
CA VAL A 13 -17.75 -4.79 -7.44
C VAL A 13 -16.37 -4.11 -7.43
N ILE A 14 -15.42 -4.59 -6.61
CA ILE A 14 -14.06 -4.04 -6.56
C ILE A 14 -13.38 -4.16 -7.92
N LEU A 15 -13.47 -5.32 -8.58
CA LEU A 15 -12.89 -5.53 -9.91
C LEU A 15 -13.54 -4.63 -10.96
N LEU A 16 -14.87 -4.46 -10.94
CA LEU A 16 -15.57 -3.58 -11.86
C LEU A 16 -15.18 -2.11 -11.67
N VAL A 17 -15.09 -1.65 -10.41
CA VAL A 17 -14.63 -0.28 -10.10
C VAL A 17 -13.18 -0.09 -10.57
N THR A 18 -12.31 -1.04 -10.28
CA THR A 18 -10.90 -0.99 -10.72
C THR A 18 -10.79 -0.94 -12.24
N ALA A 19 -11.50 -1.83 -12.95
CA ALA A 19 -11.53 -1.85 -14.42
C ALA A 19 -12.11 -0.55 -14.99
N GLY A 20 -13.17 -0.02 -14.38
CA GLY A 20 -13.78 1.26 -14.77
C GLY A 20 -12.80 2.44 -14.62
N LEU A 21 -12.03 2.50 -13.54
CA LEU A 21 -11.04 3.54 -13.31
C LEU A 21 -9.84 3.43 -14.26
N ILE A 22 -9.38 2.21 -14.56
CA ILE A 22 -8.34 1.97 -15.57
C ILE A 22 -8.84 2.42 -16.95
N TRP A 23 -10.03 2.00 -17.33
CA TRP A 23 -10.63 2.38 -18.60
C TRP A 23 -10.82 3.91 -18.71
N PHE A 24 -11.27 4.57 -17.64
CA PHE A 24 -11.39 6.03 -17.58
C PHE A 24 -10.03 6.71 -17.76
N SER A 25 -8.98 6.21 -17.10
CA SER A 25 -7.63 6.72 -17.27
C SER A 25 -7.10 6.53 -18.70
N LEU A 26 -7.33 5.33 -19.30
CA LEU A 26 -6.94 5.05 -20.68
C LEU A 26 -7.72 5.88 -21.71
N ARG A 27 -8.92 6.34 -21.38
CA ARG A 27 -9.64 7.31 -22.22
C ARG A 27 -8.92 8.65 -22.31
N GLY A 28 -8.27 9.08 -21.21
CA GLY A 28 -7.44 10.28 -21.18
C GLY A 28 -6.16 10.17 -22.01
N LEU A 29 -5.79 8.94 -22.42
CA LEU A 29 -4.68 8.73 -23.33
C LEU A 29 -5.11 9.09 -24.75
N THR A 30 -4.93 10.35 -25.11
CA THR A 30 -5.15 10.84 -26.48
C THR A 30 -3.84 10.68 -27.25
N VAL A 31 -3.78 9.72 -28.13
CA VAL A 31 -2.67 9.51 -29.07
C VAL A 31 -2.97 10.14 -30.41
N SER A 32 -1.95 10.35 -31.23
CA SER A 32 -2.09 10.89 -32.60
C SER A 32 -3.05 10.04 -33.44
N GLU A 33 -3.73 10.64 -34.40
CA GLU A 33 -4.60 9.91 -35.30
C GLU A 33 -3.84 8.75 -35.98
N GLY A 34 -4.34 7.53 -35.81
CA GLY A 34 -3.75 6.30 -36.35
C GLY A 34 -2.75 5.57 -35.45
N GLU A 35 -2.41 6.10 -34.29
CA GLU A 35 -1.52 5.43 -33.32
C GLU A 35 -2.34 4.61 -32.29
N ASP A 36 -1.96 3.34 -32.09
CA ASP A 36 -2.58 2.52 -31.06
C ASP A 36 -2.04 2.91 -29.67
N LYS A 37 -2.91 2.91 -28.68
CA LYS A 37 -2.56 3.23 -27.28
C LYS A 37 -1.50 2.31 -26.70
N PHE A 38 -1.55 1.03 -27.07
CA PHE A 38 -0.55 0.07 -26.62
C PHE A 38 0.82 0.35 -27.24
N ASP A 39 0.86 0.70 -28.53
CA ASP A 39 2.11 1.07 -29.21
C ASP A 39 2.71 2.33 -28.59
N PHE A 40 1.89 3.31 -28.22
CA PHE A 40 2.36 4.50 -27.52
C PHE A 40 2.98 4.16 -26.16
N LEU A 41 2.32 3.31 -25.37
CA LEU A 41 2.87 2.84 -24.08
C LEU A 41 4.19 2.07 -24.27
N LEU A 42 4.28 1.26 -25.31
CA LEU A 42 5.49 0.50 -25.62
C LEU A 42 6.63 1.40 -26.09
N LYS A 43 6.35 2.42 -26.90
CA LYS A 43 7.32 3.45 -27.29
C LYS A 43 7.84 4.20 -26.06
N THR A 44 6.94 4.65 -25.18
CA THR A 44 7.30 5.36 -23.94
C THR A 44 8.13 4.46 -23.03
N TRP A 45 7.78 3.17 -22.90
CA TRP A 45 8.61 2.19 -22.18
C TRP A 45 10.00 2.08 -22.79
N ASN A 46 10.10 1.97 -24.10
CA ASN A 46 11.39 1.81 -24.78
C ASN A 46 12.26 3.07 -24.66
N ALA A 47 11.67 4.25 -24.71
CA ALA A 47 12.34 5.53 -24.52
C ALA A 47 12.80 5.78 -23.07
N ALA A 48 12.09 5.20 -22.09
CA ALA A 48 12.42 5.39 -20.67
C ALA A 48 13.85 4.92 -20.34
N ASN A 49 14.55 5.66 -19.50
CA ASN A 49 15.91 5.34 -19.05
C ASN A 49 15.87 4.14 -18.09
N LYS A 50 16.31 2.98 -18.58
CA LYS A 50 16.29 1.71 -17.85
C LYS A 50 17.20 1.73 -16.61
N SER A 51 18.27 2.49 -16.61
CA SER A 51 19.17 2.60 -15.45
C SER A 51 18.45 3.17 -14.24
N TRP A 52 17.60 4.18 -14.41
CA TRP A 52 16.78 4.73 -13.34
C TRP A 52 15.69 3.77 -12.86
N LEU A 53 15.09 2.99 -13.77
CA LEU A 53 14.10 1.97 -13.42
C LEU A 53 14.74 0.80 -12.65
N ILE A 54 15.95 0.38 -13.02
CA ILE A 54 16.73 -0.63 -12.29
C ILE A 54 17.15 -0.08 -10.92
N PHE A 55 17.65 1.16 -10.86
CA PHE A 55 17.97 1.82 -9.59
C PHE A 55 16.76 1.85 -8.65
N MET A 56 15.60 2.23 -9.17
CA MET A 56 14.35 2.18 -8.41
C MET A 56 14.05 0.77 -7.88
N ALA A 57 14.20 -0.28 -8.68
CA ALA A 57 13.96 -1.66 -8.26
C ALA A 57 14.92 -2.08 -7.13
N VAL A 58 16.19 -1.69 -7.18
CA VAL A 58 17.16 -1.93 -6.10
C VAL A 58 16.75 -1.21 -4.82
N VAL A 59 16.36 0.07 -4.92
CA VAL A 59 15.91 0.87 -3.77
C VAL A 59 14.64 0.26 -3.15
N VAL A 60 13.71 -0.24 -3.97
CA VAL A 60 12.52 -0.99 -3.50
C VAL A 60 12.92 -2.19 -2.64
N MET A 61 13.84 -3.03 -3.14
CA MET A 61 14.30 -4.22 -2.40
C MET A 61 14.97 -3.84 -1.08
N ILE A 62 15.82 -2.81 -1.08
CA ILE A 62 16.44 -2.30 0.15
C ILE A 62 15.38 -1.82 1.13
N SER A 63 14.39 -1.07 0.66
CA SER A 63 13.28 -0.60 1.51
C SER A 63 12.51 -1.76 2.16
N HIS A 64 12.28 -2.85 1.42
CA HIS A 64 11.61 -4.03 1.95
C HIS A 64 12.43 -4.80 2.97
N ILE A 65 13.77 -4.86 2.82
CA ILE A 65 14.68 -5.44 3.81
C ILE A 65 14.63 -4.61 5.11
N ILE A 66 14.74 -3.28 5.02
CA ILE A 66 14.68 -2.39 6.18
C ILE A 66 13.30 -2.46 6.85
N ARG A 67 12.23 -2.52 6.06
CA ARG A 67 10.86 -2.69 6.55
C ARG A 67 10.69 -4.01 7.29
N THR A 68 11.30 -5.09 6.79
CA THR A 68 11.32 -6.39 7.48
C THR A 68 12.04 -6.30 8.82
N GLU A 69 13.22 -5.66 8.88
CA GLU A 69 13.94 -5.52 10.14
C GLU A 69 13.17 -4.65 11.14
N ARG A 70 12.55 -3.56 10.68
CA ARG A 70 11.65 -2.74 11.52
C ARG A 70 10.50 -3.57 12.10
N TRP A 71 9.88 -4.44 11.31
CA TRP A 71 8.81 -5.33 11.78
C TRP A 71 9.32 -6.34 12.80
N ARG A 72 10.48 -6.95 12.58
CA ARG A 72 11.14 -7.86 13.52
C ARG A 72 11.42 -7.20 14.88
N MET A 73 11.77 -5.91 14.88
CA MET A 73 11.95 -5.15 16.10
C MET A 73 10.65 -5.02 16.91
N LEU A 74 9.50 -4.93 16.29
CA LEU A 74 8.19 -4.93 16.97
C LEU A 74 7.83 -6.31 17.51
N ILE A 75 8.27 -7.40 16.88
CA ILE A 75 8.02 -8.76 17.36
C ILE A 75 8.94 -9.13 18.54
N GLU A 76 10.20 -8.72 18.50
CA GLU A 76 11.24 -9.08 19.49
C GLU A 76 10.84 -8.90 20.98
N PRO A 77 10.07 -7.88 21.38
CA PRO A 77 9.66 -7.72 22.78
C PRO A 77 8.55 -8.67 23.26
N VAL A 78 7.84 -9.31 22.34
CA VAL A 78 6.60 -10.05 22.64
C VAL A 78 6.61 -11.51 22.15
N ALA A 79 7.58 -11.87 21.30
CA ALA A 79 7.82 -13.21 20.80
C ALA A 79 9.31 -13.37 20.40
N PRO A 80 9.81 -14.59 20.19
CA PRO A 80 11.15 -14.79 19.65
C PRO A 80 11.34 -14.01 18.35
N LYS A 81 12.50 -13.36 18.19
CA LYS A 81 12.80 -12.57 17.00
C LYS A 81 12.94 -13.49 15.78
N PRO A 82 12.08 -13.38 14.74
CA PRO A 82 12.16 -14.21 13.55
C PRO A 82 13.47 -14.00 12.80
N LYS A 83 13.90 -14.95 11.97
CA LYS A 83 15.03 -14.74 11.05
C LYS A 83 14.67 -13.68 10.02
N LEU A 84 15.66 -12.91 9.55
CA LEU A 84 15.43 -11.85 8.56
C LEU A 84 14.82 -12.41 7.27
N GLY A 85 15.32 -13.56 6.80
CA GLY A 85 14.79 -14.21 5.61
C GLY A 85 13.32 -14.62 5.76
N ASP A 86 12.94 -15.20 6.91
CA ASP A 86 11.54 -15.63 7.15
C ASP A 86 10.59 -14.41 7.19
N GLY A 87 11.03 -13.31 7.81
CA GLY A 87 10.29 -12.05 7.81
C GLY A 87 10.17 -11.44 6.40
N PHE A 88 11.26 -11.44 5.63
CA PHE A 88 11.27 -10.90 4.26
C PHE A 88 10.38 -11.71 3.32
N LEU A 89 10.50 -13.03 3.31
CA LEU A 89 9.61 -13.90 2.54
C LEU A 89 8.14 -13.67 2.89
N SER A 90 7.85 -13.52 4.19
CA SER A 90 6.49 -13.26 4.67
C SER A 90 5.96 -11.90 4.20
N LEU A 91 6.80 -10.86 4.22
CA LEU A 91 6.45 -9.53 3.72
C LEU A 91 6.14 -9.57 2.21
N MET A 92 6.98 -10.24 1.42
CA MET A 92 6.79 -10.35 -0.04
C MET A 92 5.54 -11.15 -0.41
N VAL A 93 5.23 -12.22 0.35
CA VAL A 93 3.95 -12.95 0.23
C VAL A 93 2.77 -12.03 0.54
N GLY A 94 2.89 -11.15 1.53
CA GLY A 94 1.88 -10.13 1.80
C GLY A 94 1.64 -9.20 0.61
N TYR A 95 2.68 -8.76 -0.07
CA TYR A 95 2.54 -7.86 -1.23
C TYR A 95 1.83 -8.52 -2.40
N ILE A 96 2.20 -9.76 -2.78
CA ILE A 96 1.51 -10.43 -3.90
C ILE A 96 0.04 -10.72 -3.57
N VAL A 97 -0.29 -11.05 -2.31
CA VAL A 97 -1.68 -11.25 -1.89
C VAL A 97 -2.48 -9.95 -1.96
N ASN A 98 -1.88 -8.80 -1.62
CA ASN A 98 -2.54 -7.49 -1.71
C ASN A 98 -2.88 -7.07 -3.16
N LEU A 99 -2.23 -7.65 -4.17
CA LEU A 99 -2.57 -7.42 -5.58
C LEU A 99 -3.88 -8.12 -5.97
N VAL A 100 -4.25 -9.20 -5.27
CA VAL A 100 -5.45 -9.97 -5.54
C VAL A 100 -6.56 -9.65 -4.54
N ILE A 101 -6.21 -9.63 -3.25
CA ILE A 101 -7.15 -9.40 -2.14
C ILE A 101 -6.78 -8.09 -1.46
N PRO A 102 -7.56 -7.02 -1.64
CA PRO A 102 -7.29 -5.75 -0.99
C PRO A 102 -7.13 -5.91 0.52
N ARG A 103 -5.97 -5.48 1.05
CA ARG A 103 -5.60 -5.59 2.48
C ARG A 103 -5.50 -7.02 3.04
N GLY A 104 -5.59 -8.06 2.18
CA GLY A 104 -5.40 -9.46 2.59
C GLY A 104 -3.94 -9.79 2.93
N GLY A 105 -3.00 -9.00 2.43
CA GLY A 105 -1.57 -9.18 2.64
C GLY A 105 -1.12 -9.04 4.09
N GLU A 106 -1.80 -8.22 4.89
CA GLU A 106 -1.50 -8.05 6.30
C GLU A 106 -1.72 -9.35 7.09
N VAL A 107 -2.79 -10.06 6.79
CA VAL A 107 -3.10 -11.37 7.41
C VAL A 107 -2.20 -12.45 6.82
N SER A 108 -2.03 -12.47 5.49
CA SER A 108 -1.26 -13.51 4.81
C SER A 108 0.22 -13.50 5.21
N ARG A 109 0.84 -12.33 5.42
CA ARG A 109 2.23 -12.25 5.90
C ARG A 109 2.38 -12.80 7.33
N CYS A 110 1.41 -12.56 8.21
CA CYS A 110 1.42 -13.11 9.56
C CYS A 110 1.29 -14.64 9.55
N TYR A 111 0.38 -15.16 8.71
CA TYR A 111 0.21 -16.59 8.55
C TYR A 111 1.44 -17.27 7.91
N ASN A 112 2.08 -16.61 6.93
CA ASN A 112 3.31 -17.11 6.33
C ASN A 112 4.46 -17.16 7.34
N LEU A 113 4.58 -16.13 8.18
CA LEU A 113 5.57 -16.10 9.26
C LEU A 113 5.32 -17.24 10.27
N TYR A 114 4.07 -17.50 10.64
CA TYR A 114 3.71 -18.64 11.48
C TYR A 114 4.14 -19.98 10.87
N LYS A 115 3.99 -20.17 9.56
CA LYS A 115 4.47 -21.37 8.87
C LYS A 115 5.99 -21.54 8.96
N LEU A 116 6.74 -20.44 8.75
CA LEU A 116 8.21 -20.46 8.70
C LEU A 116 8.86 -20.49 10.09
N ASP A 117 8.36 -19.70 11.03
CA ASP A 117 9.03 -19.40 12.31
C ASP A 117 8.19 -19.76 13.56
N LYS A 118 6.93 -20.18 13.37
CA LYS A 118 5.97 -20.45 14.46
C LYS A 118 5.61 -19.23 15.31
N THR A 119 5.94 -18.01 14.88
CA THR A 119 5.48 -16.78 15.54
C THR A 119 3.94 -16.73 15.52
N PRO A 120 3.26 -16.56 16.68
CA PRO A 120 1.79 -16.54 16.73
C PRO A 120 1.19 -15.47 15.83
N VAL A 121 0.15 -15.84 15.06
CA VAL A 121 -0.49 -14.94 14.07
C VAL A 121 -1.08 -13.73 14.75
N GLU A 122 -1.74 -13.89 15.90
CA GLU A 122 -2.37 -12.83 16.67
C GLU A 122 -1.35 -11.78 17.15
N ILE A 123 -0.17 -12.22 17.61
CA ILE A 123 0.92 -11.33 18.05
C ILE A 123 1.48 -10.58 16.85
N SER A 124 1.84 -11.29 15.80
CA SER A 124 2.41 -10.68 14.60
C SER A 124 1.43 -9.71 13.93
N PHE A 125 0.12 -10.02 13.94
CA PHE A 125 -0.91 -9.12 13.43
C PHE A 125 -1.02 -7.83 14.26
N GLY A 126 -0.95 -7.92 15.59
CA GLY A 126 -0.89 -6.74 16.47
C GLY A 126 0.29 -5.83 16.12
N THR A 127 1.48 -6.40 15.87
CA THR A 127 2.65 -5.62 15.45
C THR A 127 2.49 -5.00 14.07
N VAL A 128 1.77 -5.66 13.14
CA VAL A 128 1.43 -5.11 11.83
C VAL A 128 0.55 -3.87 11.95
N VAL A 129 -0.42 -3.88 12.86
CA VAL A 129 -1.28 -2.71 13.11
C VAL A 129 -0.44 -1.53 13.64
N VAL A 130 0.49 -1.78 14.55
CA VAL A 130 1.43 -0.74 15.02
C VAL A 130 2.25 -0.18 13.87
N GLU A 131 2.78 -1.05 13.00
CA GLU A 131 3.52 -0.63 11.79
C GLU A 131 2.67 0.31 10.93
N ARG A 132 1.37 -0.02 10.71
CA ARG A 132 0.46 0.84 9.95
C ARG A 132 0.20 2.18 10.61
N ILE A 133 0.05 2.22 11.93
CA ILE A 133 -0.12 3.48 12.67
C ILE A 133 1.11 4.39 12.45
N VAL A 134 2.31 3.86 12.59
CA VAL A 134 3.55 4.60 12.34
C VAL A 134 3.64 5.07 10.89
N ASP A 135 3.31 4.20 9.92
CA ASP A 135 3.30 4.57 8.50
C ASP A 135 2.28 5.70 8.21
N VAL A 136 1.10 5.69 8.83
CA VAL A 136 0.11 6.79 8.71
C VAL A 136 0.67 8.10 9.29
N VAL A 137 1.34 8.07 10.44
CA VAL A 137 1.96 9.27 11.02
C VAL A 137 3.02 9.84 10.08
N CYS A 138 3.89 9.00 9.52
CA CYS A 138 4.90 9.43 8.54
C CYS A 138 4.24 10.00 7.26
N LEU A 139 3.19 9.35 6.76
CA LEU A 139 2.44 9.84 5.59
C LEU A 139 1.84 11.22 5.84
N LEU A 140 1.14 11.41 6.96
CA LEU A 140 0.55 12.70 7.31
C LEU A 140 1.62 13.78 7.45
N SER A 141 2.77 13.46 8.04
CA SER A 141 3.90 14.39 8.14
C SER A 141 4.40 14.82 6.76
N LEU A 142 4.53 13.88 5.81
CA LEU A 142 4.94 14.18 4.43
C LEU A 142 3.89 15.00 3.67
N ILE A 143 2.61 14.71 3.85
CA ILE A 143 1.53 15.51 3.27
C ILE A 143 1.60 16.95 3.79
N ILE A 144 1.80 17.13 5.09
CA ILE A 144 1.95 18.46 5.69
C ILE A 144 3.17 19.17 5.09
N ILE A 145 4.32 18.50 4.96
CA ILE A 145 5.52 19.08 4.34
C ILE A 145 5.24 19.46 2.88
N ALA A 146 4.57 18.60 2.11
CA ALA A 146 4.20 18.88 0.73
C ALA A 146 3.30 20.14 0.65
N PHE A 147 2.31 20.27 1.55
CA PHE A 147 1.47 21.45 1.61
C PHE A 147 2.22 22.72 2.02
N VAL A 148 3.19 22.64 2.92
CA VAL A 148 4.02 23.81 3.30
C VAL A 148 4.89 24.26 2.13
N VAL A 149 5.44 23.33 1.34
CA VAL A 149 6.36 23.64 0.23
C VAL A 149 5.62 24.10 -1.04
N GLU A 150 4.47 23.51 -1.35
CA GLU A 150 3.73 23.73 -2.61
C GLU A 150 2.27 24.15 -2.35
N TYR A 151 2.03 25.00 -1.34
CA TYR A 151 0.68 25.34 -0.85
C TYR A 151 -0.25 25.80 -1.98
N ASP A 152 0.16 26.82 -2.74
CA ASP A 152 -0.68 27.44 -3.77
C ASP A 152 -1.06 26.44 -4.87
N LYS A 153 -0.09 25.63 -5.33
CA LYS A 153 -0.33 24.62 -6.35
C LYS A 153 -1.27 23.53 -5.86
N LEU A 154 -1.02 22.99 -4.64
CA LEU A 154 -1.84 21.91 -4.08
C LEU A 154 -3.26 22.38 -3.77
N MET A 155 -3.44 23.60 -3.27
CA MET A 155 -4.77 24.17 -3.04
C MET A 155 -5.51 24.42 -4.37
N ALA A 156 -4.82 24.92 -5.39
CA ALA A 156 -5.39 25.06 -6.72
C ALA A 156 -5.81 23.70 -7.30
N PHE A 157 -4.98 22.66 -7.15
CA PHE A 157 -5.32 21.30 -7.58
C PHE A 157 -6.55 20.74 -6.86
N ILE A 158 -6.61 20.86 -5.53
CA ILE A 158 -7.76 20.38 -4.73
C ILE A 158 -9.06 21.08 -5.16
N SER A 159 -9.01 22.35 -5.49
CA SER A 159 -10.20 23.10 -5.96
C SER A 159 -10.76 22.58 -7.28
N THR A 160 -9.94 21.90 -8.10
CA THR A 160 -10.39 21.26 -9.36
C THR A 160 -11.03 19.90 -9.15
N LEU A 161 -10.78 19.26 -8.00
CA LEU A 161 -11.36 17.97 -7.71
C LEU A 161 -12.86 18.12 -7.33
N PRO A 162 -13.75 17.23 -7.78
CA PRO A 162 -15.19 17.31 -7.49
C PRO A 162 -15.52 16.97 -6.02
N ILE A 163 -14.68 17.39 -5.09
CA ILE A 163 -14.78 17.08 -3.66
C ILE A 163 -15.56 18.15 -2.88
N GLY A 164 -15.91 19.30 -3.51
CA GLY A 164 -16.25 20.53 -2.81
C GLY A 164 -17.65 21.14 -3.00
N THR A 165 -18.52 20.67 -3.89
CA THR A 165 -19.70 21.43 -4.32
C THR A 165 -21.04 21.07 -3.69
N SER A 166 -21.11 20.17 -2.71
CA SER A 166 -22.35 19.91 -1.98
C SER A 166 -22.30 20.50 -0.57
N ASP A 167 -23.40 21.13 -0.15
CA ASP A 167 -23.60 21.73 1.17
C ASP A 167 -22.93 20.97 2.30
N GLY A 168 -22.02 21.63 3.02
CA GLY A 168 -21.23 21.01 4.09
C GLY A 168 -22.06 20.30 5.15
N ASN A 169 -23.30 20.75 5.36
CA ASN A 169 -24.28 20.12 6.28
C ASN A 169 -24.77 18.74 5.82
N SER A 170 -24.88 18.51 4.51
CA SER A 170 -25.30 17.19 3.97
C SER A 170 -24.18 16.15 4.12
N LYS A 171 -22.92 16.54 3.90
CA LYS A 171 -21.75 15.64 4.05
C LYS A 171 -21.51 15.26 5.51
N LEU A 172 -21.65 16.22 6.43
CA LEU A 172 -21.50 15.94 7.87
C LEU A 172 -22.58 14.97 8.36
N LYS A 173 -23.83 15.11 7.89
CA LYS A 173 -24.92 14.16 8.19
C LYS A 173 -24.62 12.77 7.62
N THR A 174 -24.18 12.66 6.35
CA THR A 174 -23.84 11.37 5.73
C THR A 174 -22.66 10.70 6.43
N LEU A 175 -21.62 11.45 6.78
CA LEU A 175 -20.49 10.94 7.56
C LEU A 175 -20.93 10.48 8.97
N GLY A 176 -21.81 11.23 9.62
CA GLY A 176 -22.40 10.87 10.90
C GLY A 176 -23.24 9.60 10.83
N ILE A 177 -24.04 9.42 9.77
CA ILE A 177 -24.82 8.19 9.55
C ILE A 177 -23.90 6.99 9.32
N ILE A 178 -22.87 7.12 8.47
CA ILE A 178 -21.91 6.04 8.21
C ILE A 178 -21.14 5.66 9.48
N ALA A 179 -20.67 6.65 10.25
CA ALA A 179 -20.00 6.42 11.54
C ALA A 179 -20.94 5.78 12.56
N GLY A 180 -22.20 6.23 12.64
CA GLY A 180 -23.23 5.66 13.51
C GLY A 180 -23.56 4.21 13.16
N CYS A 181 -23.77 3.90 11.88
CA CYS A 181 -23.97 2.53 11.41
C CYS A 181 -22.76 1.63 11.70
N GLY A 182 -21.55 2.14 11.47
CA GLY A 182 -20.30 1.43 11.78
C GLY A 182 -20.17 1.11 13.28
N LEU A 183 -20.54 2.07 14.14
CA LEU A 183 -20.53 1.89 15.60
C LEU A 183 -21.58 0.85 16.05
N ILE A 184 -22.78 0.88 15.49
CA ILE A 184 -23.83 -0.10 15.78
C ILE A 184 -23.38 -1.51 15.39
N VAL A 185 -22.79 -1.67 14.18
CA VAL A 185 -22.25 -2.96 13.73
C VAL A 185 -21.13 -3.45 14.66
N LEU A 186 -20.24 -2.55 15.09
CA LEU A 186 -19.18 -2.88 16.04
C LEU A 186 -19.75 -3.34 17.39
N ILE A 187 -20.75 -2.64 17.92
CA ILE A 187 -21.43 -3.01 19.19
C ILE A 187 -22.11 -4.38 19.05
N LEU A 188 -22.81 -4.64 17.94
CA LEU A 188 -23.45 -5.94 17.68
C LEU A 188 -22.44 -7.07 17.63
N ILE A 189 -21.30 -6.85 16.96
CA ILE A 189 -20.18 -7.81 16.93
C ILE A 189 -19.68 -8.09 18.35
N ILE A 190 -19.40 -7.06 19.15
CA ILE A 190 -18.94 -7.20 20.54
C ILE A 190 -19.96 -8.00 21.38
N VAL A 191 -21.25 -7.70 21.27
CA VAL A 191 -22.32 -8.39 22.02
C VAL A 191 -22.43 -9.86 21.64
N VAL A 192 -22.33 -10.20 20.34
CA VAL A 192 -22.33 -11.61 19.87
C VAL A 192 -21.12 -12.37 20.41
N PHE A 193 -19.93 -11.75 20.39
CA PHE A 193 -18.69 -12.37 20.88
C PHE A 193 -18.65 -12.54 22.41
N THR A 194 -19.25 -11.63 23.18
CA THR A 194 -19.26 -11.70 24.65
C THR A 194 -20.28 -12.70 25.20
N LYS A 195 -21.38 -12.96 24.49
CA LYS A 195 -22.46 -13.88 24.95
C LYS A 195 -22.13 -15.37 24.72
N ASN A 196 -21.20 -15.72 23.82
CA ASN A 196 -20.86 -17.12 23.52
C ASN A 196 -19.60 -17.57 24.32
N LYS A 197 -19.77 -18.45 25.33
CA LYS A 197 -18.67 -18.88 26.23
C LYS A 197 -17.48 -19.53 25.52
N LYS A 198 -17.70 -20.34 24.46
CA LYS A 198 -16.61 -20.94 23.69
C LYS A 198 -15.89 -19.92 22.81
N LEU A 199 -16.65 -19.03 22.21
CA LEU A 199 -16.14 -17.92 21.42
C LEU A 199 -15.35 -16.94 22.31
N ASN A 200 -15.84 -16.68 23.53
CA ASN A 200 -15.22 -15.78 24.49
C ASN A 200 -13.84 -16.27 24.97
N ALA A 201 -13.63 -17.57 25.20
CA ALA A 201 -12.33 -18.10 25.58
C ALA A 201 -11.30 -18.00 24.45
N TRP A 202 -11.70 -18.30 23.21
CA TRP A 202 -10.87 -18.16 22.01
C TRP A 202 -10.56 -16.67 21.71
N THR A 203 -11.55 -15.79 21.77
CA THR A 203 -11.38 -14.35 21.58
C THR A 203 -10.51 -13.74 22.66
N LYS A 204 -10.62 -14.16 23.92
CA LYS A 204 -9.77 -13.68 25.00
C LYS A 204 -8.29 -13.98 24.74
N LYS A 205 -7.96 -15.20 24.30
CA LYS A 205 -6.58 -15.60 23.94
C LYS A 205 -6.07 -14.80 22.75
N THR A 206 -6.86 -14.72 21.68
CA THR A 206 -6.52 -13.96 20.47
C THR A 206 -6.37 -12.47 20.78
N TRP A 207 -7.26 -11.91 21.61
CA TRP A 207 -7.20 -10.51 22.05
C TRP A 207 -5.95 -10.23 22.89
N LEU A 208 -5.57 -11.12 23.81
CA LEU A 208 -4.35 -10.95 24.59
C LEU A 208 -3.10 -10.92 23.69
N GLY A 209 -2.97 -11.87 22.77
CA GLY A 209 -1.86 -11.88 21.81
C GLY A 209 -1.84 -10.64 20.91
N PHE A 210 -3.00 -10.23 20.40
CA PHE A 210 -3.13 -9.01 19.60
C PHE A 210 -2.74 -7.75 20.42
N ARG A 211 -3.23 -7.62 21.67
CA ARG A 211 -2.88 -6.54 22.58
C ARG A 211 -1.38 -6.50 22.88
N GLU A 212 -0.77 -7.66 23.10
CA GLU A 212 0.69 -7.72 23.30
C GLU A 212 1.46 -7.22 22.09
N GLY A 213 1.06 -7.65 20.88
CA GLY A 213 1.59 -7.13 19.63
C GLY A 213 1.40 -5.63 19.48
N LEU A 214 0.21 -5.12 19.80
CA LEU A 214 -0.08 -3.68 19.75
C LEU A 214 0.75 -2.87 20.74
N LEU A 215 0.97 -3.38 21.93
CA LEU A 215 1.78 -2.72 22.97
C LEU A 215 3.29 -2.90 22.78
N SER A 216 3.73 -3.66 21.79
CA SER A 216 5.14 -3.94 21.50
C SER A 216 5.98 -2.67 21.30
N ILE A 217 5.41 -1.61 20.73
CA ILE A 217 6.09 -0.33 20.49
C ILE A 217 6.59 0.31 21.79
N PHE A 218 5.84 0.18 22.88
CA PHE A 218 6.23 0.73 24.17
C PHE A 218 7.36 -0.08 24.83
N LYS A 219 7.48 -1.37 24.44
CA LYS A 219 8.47 -2.32 24.96
C LYS A 219 9.74 -2.38 24.09
N LEU A 220 9.86 -1.56 23.06
CA LEU A 220 11.02 -1.54 22.18
C LEU A 220 12.31 -1.24 22.94
N LYS A 221 13.32 -2.11 22.77
CA LYS A 221 14.66 -1.93 23.36
C LYS A 221 15.46 -0.82 22.68
N ARG A 222 15.28 -0.63 21.36
CA ARG A 222 16.04 0.30 20.50
C ARG A 222 15.11 1.30 19.79
N LYS A 223 14.42 2.13 20.59
CA LYS A 223 13.43 3.11 20.08
C LYS A 223 14.01 4.05 19.02
N GLY A 224 15.24 4.57 19.25
CA GLY A 224 15.90 5.45 18.28
C GLY A 224 16.14 4.77 16.93
N LEU A 225 16.61 3.51 16.92
CA LEU A 225 16.83 2.75 15.69
C LEU A 225 15.51 2.48 14.95
N PHE A 226 14.42 2.22 15.67
CA PHE A 226 13.09 2.06 15.09
C PHE A 226 12.62 3.33 14.36
N ILE A 227 12.84 4.50 14.97
CA ILE A 227 12.55 5.80 14.35
C ILE A 227 13.42 5.98 13.09
N VAL A 228 14.74 5.72 13.20
CA VAL A 228 15.64 5.81 12.04
C VAL A 228 15.19 4.92 10.90
N TYR A 229 14.83 3.67 11.15
CA TYR A 229 14.30 2.79 10.10
C TYR A 229 12.97 3.29 9.51
N SER A 230 12.10 3.85 10.34
CA SER A 230 10.84 4.43 9.86
C SER A 230 11.11 5.61 8.91
N LEU A 231 11.96 6.55 9.31
CA LEU A 231 12.33 7.70 8.46
C LEU A 231 13.07 7.25 7.19
N LEU A 232 13.97 6.28 7.31
CA LEU A 232 14.74 5.76 6.18
C LEU A 232 13.82 5.07 5.13
N ILE A 233 12.83 4.30 5.56
CA ILE A 233 11.84 3.70 4.65
C ILE A 233 11.13 4.79 3.84
N TRP A 234 10.70 5.86 4.48
CA TRP A 234 9.99 6.95 3.81
C TRP A 234 10.91 7.79 2.92
N ALA A 235 12.18 7.99 3.34
CA ALA A 235 13.20 8.59 2.49
C ALA A 235 13.47 7.73 1.24
N LEU A 236 13.55 6.41 1.37
CA LEU A 236 13.69 5.50 0.23
C LEU A 236 12.48 5.54 -0.71
N TYR A 237 11.26 5.67 -0.18
CA TYR A 237 10.08 5.85 -1.02
C TYR A 237 10.12 7.17 -1.81
N PHE A 238 10.62 8.24 -1.19
CA PHE A 238 10.86 9.49 -1.90
C PHE A 238 11.92 9.34 -3.00
N VAL A 239 13.04 8.67 -2.70
CA VAL A 239 14.10 8.36 -3.69
C VAL A 239 13.56 7.51 -4.84
N MET A 240 12.69 6.53 -4.57
CA MET A 240 12.02 5.74 -5.60
C MET A 240 11.18 6.62 -6.53
N SER A 241 10.38 7.52 -5.97
CA SER A 241 9.56 8.46 -6.75
C SER A 241 10.42 9.40 -7.59
N TYR A 242 11.53 9.90 -7.02
CA TYR A 242 12.52 10.68 -7.76
C TYR A 242 13.13 9.89 -8.92
N ALA A 243 13.58 8.66 -8.66
CA ALA A 243 14.22 7.81 -9.68
C ALA A 243 13.30 7.58 -10.89
N VAL A 244 12.00 7.38 -10.64
CA VAL A 244 11.04 7.19 -11.73
C VAL A 244 10.79 8.49 -12.50
N ILE A 245 10.69 9.63 -11.84
CA ILE A 245 10.56 10.94 -12.50
C ILE A 245 11.77 11.20 -13.41
N GLN A 246 12.98 10.79 -13.00
CA GLN A 246 14.19 10.91 -13.80
C GLN A 246 14.27 9.90 -14.97
N ALA A 247 13.45 8.85 -14.94
CA ALA A 247 13.45 7.83 -15.98
C ALA A 247 12.79 8.27 -17.29
N PHE A 248 11.92 9.28 -17.27
CA PHE A 248 11.14 9.73 -18.42
C PHE A 248 11.52 11.16 -18.82
N GLU A 249 11.66 11.38 -20.12
CA GLU A 249 12.06 12.68 -20.67
C GLU A 249 11.08 13.80 -20.31
N GLU A 250 9.80 13.48 -20.34
CA GLU A 250 8.69 14.42 -20.11
C GLU A 250 8.55 14.83 -18.63
N THR A 251 9.22 14.13 -17.71
CA THR A 251 9.16 14.43 -16.27
C THR A 251 10.52 14.72 -15.64
N ARG A 252 11.65 14.40 -16.29
CA ARG A 252 12.99 14.55 -15.71
C ARG A 252 13.38 15.97 -15.33
N PHE A 253 12.71 16.98 -15.92
CA PHE A 253 12.95 18.38 -15.57
C PHE A 253 12.26 18.81 -14.27
N LEU A 254 11.39 17.96 -13.70
CA LEU A 254 10.67 18.26 -12.47
C LEU A 254 11.63 18.23 -11.27
N GLY A 255 11.54 19.27 -10.44
CA GLY A 255 12.35 19.43 -9.24
C GLY A 255 11.87 18.57 -8.07
N LEU A 256 12.62 18.61 -6.97
CA LEU A 256 12.32 17.81 -5.76
C LEU A 256 10.96 18.16 -5.12
N SER A 257 10.49 19.41 -5.23
CA SER A 257 9.16 19.81 -4.75
C SER A 257 8.05 19.11 -5.53
N ALA A 258 8.23 18.92 -6.85
CA ALA A 258 7.30 18.16 -7.67
C ALA A 258 7.26 16.68 -7.27
N VAL A 259 8.41 16.09 -6.99
CA VAL A 259 8.48 14.70 -6.45
C VAL A 259 7.68 14.58 -5.17
N LEU A 260 7.80 15.55 -4.26
CA LEU A 260 7.09 15.56 -2.98
C LEU A 260 5.57 15.66 -3.17
N SER A 261 5.11 16.55 -4.07
CA SER A 261 3.68 16.71 -4.36
C SER A 261 3.08 15.47 -5.03
N LEU A 262 3.78 14.91 -6.03
CA LEU A 262 3.34 13.68 -6.71
C LEU A 262 3.37 12.47 -5.76
N PHE A 263 4.34 12.40 -4.86
CA PHE A 263 4.39 11.38 -3.83
C PHE A 263 3.20 11.49 -2.85
N ALA A 264 2.84 12.71 -2.44
CA ALA A 264 1.67 12.95 -1.60
C ALA A 264 0.37 12.55 -2.32
N ILE A 265 0.18 12.99 -3.57
CA ILE A 265 -0.99 12.64 -4.41
C ILE A 265 -1.07 11.13 -4.62
N GLY A 266 0.03 10.48 -4.98
CA GLY A 266 0.10 9.03 -5.18
C GLY A 266 -0.19 8.26 -3.90
N SER A 267 0.28 8.72 -2.74
CA SER A 267 0.03 8.08 -1.45
C SER A 267 -1.45 8.19 -1.04
N ILE A 268 -2.09 9.32 -1.30
CA ILE A 268 -3.54 9.50 -1.11
C ILE A 268 -4.31 8.56 -2.04
N ALA A 269 -3.91 8.48 -3.30
CA ALA A 269 -4.53 7.58 -4.28
C ALA A 269 -4.42 6.11 -3.86
N MET A 270 -3.27 5.69 -3.31
CA MET A 270 -3.03 4.34 -2.82
C MET A 270 -3.80 4.02 -1.52
N ALA A 271 -4.28 5.02 -0.79
CA ALA A 271 -5.11 4.80 0.40
C ALA A 271 -6.50 4.23 0.07
N ALA A 272 -6.98 4.38 -1.17
CA ALA A 272 -8.22 3.76 -1.62
C ALA A 272 -8.15 2.22 -1.49
N PRO A 273 -9.22 1.55 -1.04
CA PRO A 273 -9.24 0.10 -0.83
C PRO A 273 -9.40 -0.67 -2.15
N LEU A 274 -8.49 -0.43 -3.09
CA LEU A 274 -8.44 -1.09 -4.39
C LEU A 274 -7.22 -2.03 -4.46
N PRO A 275 -7.25 -3.10 -5.27
CA PRO A 275 -6.14 -4.03 -5.42
C PRO A 275 -4.87 -3.29 -5.84
N GLY A 276 -3.84 -3.29 -4.97
CA GLY A 276 -2.59 -2.58 -5.23
C GLY A 276 -2.71 -1.07 -5.51
N GLY A 277 -3.85 -0.40 -5.17
CA GLY A 277 -4.11 1.00 -5.53
C GLY A 277 -4.44 1.21 -7.02
N THR A 278 -4.61 0.13 -7.77
CA THR A 278 -4.90 0.17 -9.21
C THR A 278 -6.23 0.87 -9.47
N GLY A 279 -6.23 1.83 -10.38
CA GLY A 279 -7.40 2.65 -10.72
C GLY A 279 -7.30 4.05 -10.12
N SER A 280 -7.38 4.21 -8.79
CA SER A 280 -7.26 5.53 -8.14
C SER A 280 -5.91 6.21 -8.43
N TYR A 281 -4.83 5.44 -8.40
CA TYR A 281 -3.49 5.92 -8.76
C TYR A 281 -3.42 6.39 -10.21
N HIS A 282 -4.03 5.63 -11.13
CA HIS A 282 -4.04 5.94 -12.57
C HIS A 282 -4.93 7.12 -12.94
N VAL A 283 -5.79 7.58 -12.04
CA VAL A 283 -6.61 8.79 -12.24
C VAL A 283 -5.94 10.01 -11.60
N LEU A 284 -5.53 9.92 -10.33
CA LEU A 284 -5.08 11.08 -9.57
C LEU A 284 -3.66 11.54 -9.95
N VAL A 285 -2.74 10.61 -10.23
CA VAL A 285 -1.35 10.97 -10.56
C VAL A 285 -1.23 11.67 -11.90
N PRO A 286 -1.87 11.21 -13.00
CA PRO A 286 -1.88 11.96 -14.26
C PRO A 286 -2.48 13.36 -14.11
N GLN A 287 -3.60 13.50 -13.39
CA GLN A 287 -4.21 14.81 -13.15
C GLN A 287 -3.26 15.74 -12.38
N GLY A 288 -2.53 15.22 -11.39
CA GLY A 288 -1.50 15.99 -10.69
C GLY A 288 -0.38 16.45 -11.62
N LEU A 289 0.14 15.56 -12.48
CA LEU A 289 1.18 15.89 -13.47
C LEU A 289 0.72 16.97 -14.45
N VAL A 290 -0.49 16.84 -14.99
CA VAL A 290 -1.05 17.79 -15.95
C VAL A 290 -1.32 19.14 -15.29
N PHE A 291 -2.03 19.14 -14.18
CA PHE A 291 -2.50 20.37 -13.55
C PHE A 291 -1.36 21.16 -12.89
N LEU A 292 -0.47 20.47 -12.17
CA LEU A 292 0.58 21.13 -11.37
C LEU A 292 1.82 21.46 -12.20
N TYR A 293 2.12 20.65 -13.22
CA TYR A 293 3.42 20.68 -13.91
C TYR A 293 3.29 20.75 -15.43
N HIS A 294 2.06 20.87 -15.96
CA HIS A 294 1.78 21.04 -17.40
C HIS A 294 2.35 19.92 -18.28
N VAL A 295 2.52 18.71 -17.72
CA VAL A 295 2.90 17.53 -18.49
C VAL A 295 1.73 17.16 -19.41
N PRO A 296 1.94 16.88 -20.71
CA PRO A 296 0.85 16.47 -21.61
C PRO A 296 0.11 15.24 -21.05
N MET A 297 -1.22 15.22 -21.23
CA MET A 297 -2.06 14.16 -20.62
C MET A 297 -1.64 12.76 -21.09
N ALA A 298 -1.26 12.58 -22.36
CA ALA A 298 -0.81 11.30 -22.88
C ALA A 298 0.43 10.79 -22.12
N ASP A 299 1.44 11.65 -21.96
CA ASP A 299 2.69 11.33 -21.29
C ASP A 299 2.47 11.10 -19.80
N ALA A 300 1.62 11.89 -19.15
CA ALA A 300 1.26 11.73 -17.74
C ALA A 300 0.57 10.38 -17.48
N VAL A 301 -0.33 9.96 -18.37
CA VAL A 301 -0.99 8.66 -18.29
C VAL A 301 0.02 7.53 -18.55
N ALA A 302 0.84 7.64 -19.60
CA ALA A 302 1.86 6.63 -19.93
C ALA A 302 2.88 6.47 -18.79
N PHE A 303 3.41 7.58 -18.26
CA PHE A 303 4.26 7.60 -17.08
C PHE A 303 3.64 6.80 -15.93
N THR A 304 2.38 7.08 -15.61
CA THR A 304 1.69 6.47 -14.49
C THR A 304 1.49 4.96 -14.68
N PHE A 305 1.08 4.52 -15.88
CA PHE A 305 0.93 3.10 -16.20
C PHE A 305 2.25 2.35 -16.16
N ILE A 306 3.30 2.93 -16.71
CA ILE A 306 4.63 2.29 -16.72
C ILE A 306 5.21 2.23 -15.31
N PHE A 307 5.13 3.31 -14.54
CA PHE A 307 5.62 3.32 -13.16
C PHE A 307 4.92 2.29 -12.29
N HIS A 308 3.59 2.37 -12.25
CA HIS A 308 2.79 1.46 -11.42
C HIS A 308 2.92 0.00 -11.89
N GLY A 309 2.96 -0.21 -13.21
CA GLY A 309 3.18 -1.52 -13.81
C GLY A 309 4.54 -2.10 -13.46
N TRP A 310 5.62 -1.31 -13.51
CA TRP A 310 6.96 -1.73 -13.13
C TRP A 310 7.05 -2.10 -11.65
N GLN A 311 6.50 -1.27 -10.76
CA GLN A 311 6.43 -1.57 -9.33
C GLN A 311 5.63 -2.85 -9.05
N THR A 312 4.50 -3.02 -9.73
CA THR A 312 3.67 -4.23 -9.62
C THR A 312 4.41 -5.47 -10.11
N ALA A 313 5.15 -5.39 -11.21
CA ALA A 313 5.96 -6.50 -11.72
C ALA A 313 7.03 -6.94 -10.70
N ILE A 314 7.72 -5.99 -10.06
CA ILE A 314 8.69 -6.28 -9.00
C ILE A 314 8.01 -7.04 -7.84
N MET A 315 6.82 -6.61 -7.42
CA MET A 315 6.07 -7.27 -6.33
C MET A 315 5.58 -8.67 -6.74
N ILE A 316 5.15 -8.86 -7.99
CA ILE A 316 4.72 -10.17 -8.50
C ILE A 316 5.91 -11.14 -8.51
N VAL A 317 7.03 -10.74 -9.10
CA VAL A 317 8.23 -11.59 -9.20
C VAL A 317 8.76 -11.93 -7.80
N GLY A 318 8.96 -10.92 -6.96
CA GLY A 318 9.47 -11.12 -5.60
C GLY A 318 8.51 -11.94 -4.72
N GLY A 319 7.20 -11.70 -4.85
CA GLY A 319 6.16 -12.44 -4.12
C GLY A 319 6.04 -13.90 -4.58
N ALA A 320 6.09 -14.14 -5.90
CA ALA A 320 6.04 -15.50 -6.46
C ALA A 320 7.26 -16.33 -6.03
N ILE A 321 8.46 -15.77 -6.13
CA ILE A 321 9.70 -16.41 -5.63
C ILE A 321 9.54 -16.73 -4.14
N SER A 322 9.03 -15.77 -3.34
CA SER A 322 8.84 -15.94 -1.91
C SER A 322 7.84 -17.04 -1.56
N LEU A 323 6.76 -17.20 -2.34
CA LEU A 323 5.79 -18.29 -2.17
C LEU A 323 6.45 -19.66 -2.44
N VAL A 324 7.22 -19.78 -3.53
CA VAL A 324 7.94 -21.02 -3.88
C VAL A 324 8.95 -21.37 -2.79
N VAL A 325 9.80 -20.42 -2.39
CA VAL A 325 10.82 -20.63 -1.34
C VAL A 325 10.17 -21.02 -0.02
N THR A 326 9.09 -20.33 0.38
CA THR A 326 8.33 -20.70 1.59
C THR A 326 7.84 -22.14 1.52
N SER A 327 7.26 -22.54 0.38
CA SER A 327 6.72 -23.90 0.22
C SER A 327 7.81 -24.96 0.37
N ILE A 328 9.01 -24.71 -0.19
CA ILE A 328 10.16 -25.62 -0.07
C ILE A 328 10.65 -25.69 1.39
N LEU A 329 10.79 -24.55 2.06
CA LEU A 329 11.28 -24.48 3.45
C LEU A 329 10.31 -25.16 4.43
N VAL A 330 9.00 -25.00 4.22
CA VAL A 330 7.97 -25.63 5.06
C VAL A 330 7.99 -27.14 4.86
N ARG A 331 8.06 -27.64 3.60
CA ARG A 331 8.15 -29.08 3.32
C ARG A 331 9.36 -29.75 3.99
N LYS A 332 10.55 -29.14 3.92
CA LYS A 332 11.76 -29.64 4.59
C LYS A 332 11.64 -29.72 6.11
N LYS A 333 10.77 -28.91 6.72
CA LYS A 333 10.53 -28.95 8.17
C LYS A 333 9.50 -30.02 8.58
N THR A 334 8.61 -30.42 7.66
CA THR A 334 7.56 -31.42 7.90
C THR A 334 8.02 -32.85 7.55
N ASP A 335 9.00 -32.99 6.67
CA ASP A 335 9.54 -34.28 6.20
C ASP A 335 11.07 -34.25 6.39
N PRO A 336 11.56 -34.47 7.65
CA PRO A 336 12.97 -34.63 7.92
C PRO A 336 13.37 -36.03 7.43
N SER A 337 13.94 -36.11 6.21
CA SER A 337 14.61 -37.30 5.69
C SER A 337 15.75 -37.78 6.60
#